data_4e6fd44d022bb917032e1dca9940d51e
#
_entry.id   4e6fd44d022bb917032e1dca9940d51e
#
_cell.length_a   1.000
_cell.length_b   1.000
_cell.length_c   1.000
_cell.angle_alpha   90.00
_cell.angle_beta   90.00
_cell.angle_gamma   90.00
#
_symmetry.space_group_name_H-M   'P 1'
#
loop_
_entity.id
_entity.type
_entity.pdbx_description
1 polymer ?
#
loop_
_entity_poly.entity_id
_entity_poly.type
_entity_poly.pdbx_seq_one_letter_code
_entity_poly.pdbx_strand_id
1 'polypeptide(L)'
;MVHCKRLPRAKPIFPREAWPISGTILGKMSSPHRIDDLFARLKKEKRKALVAYLVAGDPDLATTAQLVPALVEAGADIIELGIPFSDPLADGIVNQLGCQRAIESGTTLPGVLTLISKLRKEKCTVPLVLFTYYNPVFAFGREKFEAAAIQAGADGLLLLDLPPEEAAHDLPPGGDLRRIVLVAPTTPEARVRSLVTTASGFVYYVSREGVTGMQQSLPTTLGEKVAFLKKATSLPVCVGFGISNPEQAAQVASLADGVVVGSAIVDRIAKLGRSPKLLSEITAFLKPIAQAVHAA
;
A
#
# COMPACT_ATOMS: atom_id res chain seq x y z
N MET A 1 52.51 -11.65 -11.49
CA MET A 1 51.96 -11.13 -10.22
C MET A 1 51.05 -9.96 -10.54
N VAL A 2 49.74 -10.16 -10.53
CA VAL A 2 48.75 -9.12 -10.79
C VAL A 2 48.42 -8.46 -9.46
N HIS A 3 48.78 -7.19 -9.29
CA HIS A 3 48.45 -6.39 -8.11
C HIS A 3 46.94 -6.09 -8.10
N CYS A 4 46.20 -6.83 -7.27
CA CYS A 4 44.82 -6.53 -6.99
C CYS A 4 44.73 -5.24 -6.11
N LYS A 5 44.46 -4.09 -6.72
CA LYS A 5 44.19 -2.85 -5.97
C LYS A 5 42.86 -3.01 -5.21
N ARG A 6 42.93 -2.99 -3.88
CA ARG A 6 41.72 -2.95 -3.04
C ARG A 6 40.94 -1.72 -3.40
N LEU A 7 39.69 -1.92 -3.85
CA LEU A 7 38.72 -0.85 -4.00
C LEU A 7 38.46 -0.19 -2.63
N PRO A 8 38.30 1.12 -2.57
CA PRO A 8 37.97 1.80 -1.32
C PRO A 8 36.61 1.26 -0.80
N ARG A 9 36.55 0.95 0.50
CA ARG A 9 35.31 0.55 1.17
C ARG A 9 34.28 1.65 0.94
N ALA A 10 33.18 1.32 0.29
CA ALA A 10 32.04 2.21 0.17
C ALA A 10 31.62 2.69 1.57
N LYS A 11 31.47 4.00 1.73
CA LYS A 11 30.90 4.57 2.96
C LYS A 11 29.51 3.98 3.14
N PRO A 12 29.11 3.59 4.36
CA PRO A 12 27.75 3.10 4.59
C PRO A 12 26.76 4.18 4.14
N ILE A 13 25.83 3.79 3.27
CA ILE A 13 24.81 4.65 2.67
C ILE A 13 23.82 5.20 3.71
N PHE A 14 23.91 4.70 4.95
CA PHE A 14 23.02 5.11 6.05
C PHE A 14 23.82 5.90 7.11
N PRO A 15 23.36 7.10 7.48
CA PRO A 15 23.90 7.76 8.67
C PRO A 15 23.61 6.86 9.88
N ARG A 16 24.65 6.61 10.70
CA ARG A 16 24.56 5.87 11.97
C ARG A 16 23.89 6.67 13.08
N GLU A 17 23.07 7.63 12.75
CA GLU A 17 22.28 8.35 13.75
C GLU A 17 21.17 7.41 14.24
N ALA A 18 21.37 6.92 15.45
CA ALA A 18 20.47 6.04 16.15
C ALA A 18 19.10 6.69 16.27
N TRP A 19 18.09 6.10 15.64
CA TRP A 19 16.70 6.37 15.96
C TRP A 19 16.51 6.00 17.44
N PRO A 20 16.06 6.92 18.31
CA PRO A 20 15.99 6.65 19.75
C PRO A 20 14.92 5.58 20.02
N ILE A 21 15.37 4.36 20.34
CA ILE A 21 14.51 3.32 20.87
C ILE A 21 14.46 3.50 22.39
N SER A 22 13.51 4.27 22.89
CA SER A 22 13.18 4.29 24.29
C SER A 22 11.69 4.07 24.50
N GLY A 23 11.32 2.93 25.02
CA GLY A 23 9.96 2.65 25.46
C GLY A 23 9.67 1.16 25.49
N THR A 24 9.68 0.58 26.67
CA THR A 24 9.15 -0.75 26.96
C THR A 24 7.68 -0.79 26.51
N ILE A 25 7.37 -1.60 25.49
CA ILE A 25 5.99 -1.83 25.04
C ILE A 25 5.31 -2.74 26.06
N LEU A 26 4.82 -2.16 27.14
CA LEU A 26 3.85 -2.78 28.03
C LEU A 26 2.47 -2.61 27.41
N GLY A 27 1.75 -3.73 27.26
CA GLY A 27 0.46 -3.82 26.59
C GLY A 27 -0.53 -2.74 27.00
N LYS A 28 -0.83 -1.83 26.08
CA LYS A 28 -1.98 -0.94 26.14
C LYS A 28 -3.15 -1.62 25.42
N MET A 29 -4.30 -1.66 26.09
CA MET A 29 -5.59 -1.93 25.47
C MET A 29 -5.66 -1.16 24.15
N SER A 30 -6.00 -1.83 23.06
CA SER A 30 -6.00 -1.30 21.71
C SER A 30 -6.73 0.04 21.64
N SER A 31 -5.97 1.10 21.41
CA SER A 31 -6.55 2.36 20.95
C SER A 31 -7.28 2.10 19.63
N PRO A 32 -8.37 2.86 19.34
CA PRO A 32 -9.09 2.72 18.09
C PRO A 32 -8.11 2.76 16.92
N HIS A 33 -8.19 1.76 16.03
CA HIS A 33 -7.25 1.63 14.92
C HIS A 33 -7.86 2.20 13.64
N ARG A 34 -7.18 3.16 12.98
CA ARG A 34 -7.73 3.94 11.86
C ARG A 34 -8.34 3.07 10.74
N ILE A 35 -7.71 1.95 10.38
CA ILE A 35 -8.24 1.03 9.36
C ILE A 35 -9.54 0.38 9.84
N ASP A 36 -9.55 -0.15 11.06
CA ASP A 36 -10.70 -0.86 11.60
C ASP A 36 -11.89 0.09 11.82
N ASP A 37 -11.63 1.30 12.37
CA ASP A 37 -12.63 2.35 12.57
C ASP A 37 -13.21 2.84 11.24
N LEU A 38 -12.35 2.98 10.22
CA LEU A 38 -12.79 3.35 8.88
C LEU A 38 -13.79 2.33 8.34
N PHE A 39 -13.44 1.05 8.31
CA PHE A 39 -14.34 0.03 7.77
C PHE A 39 -15.59 -0.16 8.62
N ALA A 40 -15.50 -0.01 9.95
CA ALA A 40 -16.68 -0.01 10.82
C ALA A 40 -17.63 1.15 10.51
N ARG A 41 -17.09 2.35 10.27
CA ARG A 41 -17.86 3.53 9.84
C ARG A 41 -18.48 3.32 8.47
N LEU A 42 -17.71 2.94 7.46
CA LEU A 42 -18.20 2.73 6.09
C LEU A 42 -19.31 1.67 6.04
N LYS A 43 -19.17 0.60 6.84
CA LYS A 43 -20.22 -0.43 6.96
C LYS A 43 -21.54 0.15 7.50
N LYS A 44 -21.49 1.04 8.52
CA LYS A 44 -22.69 1.72 9.05
C LYS A 44 -23.30 2.67 8.03
N GLU A 45 -22.47 3.37 7.26
CA GLU A 45 -22.86 4.30 6.21
C GLU A 45 -23.30 3.58 4.92
N LYS A 46 -23.15 2.26 4.85
CA LYS A 46 -23.37 1.44 3.64
C LYS A 46 -22.55 1.92 2.43
N ARG A 47 -21.34 2.36 2.68
CA ARG A 47 -20.39 2.85 1.68
C ARG A 47 -19.22 1.87 1.52
N LYS A 48 -18.55 1.97 0.36
CA LYS A 48 -17.35 1.20 0.06
C LYS A 48 -16.11 2.08 0.19
N ALA A 49 -14.96 1.45 0.52
CA ALA A 49 -13.69 2.16 0.62
C ALA A 49 -13.06 2.40 -0.75
N LEU A 50 -12.49 3.58 -0.97
CA LEU A 50 -11.55 3.83 -2.05
C LEU A 50 -10.11 3.81 -1.51
N VAL A 51 -9.31 2.87 -1.96
CA VAL A 51 -7.88 2.76 -1.65
C VAL A 51 -7.10 3.32 -2.83
N ALA A 52 -6.29 4.35 -2.59
CA ALA A 52 -5.44 4.95 -3.61
C ALA A 52 -3.97 4.55 -3.37
N TYR A 53 -3.37 3.88 -4.36
CA TYR A 53 -1.94 3.52 -4.33
C TYR A 53 -1.12 4.50 -5.14
N LEU A 54 0.04 4.88 -4.61
CA LEU A 54 1.09 5.60 -5.33
C LEU A 54 2.48 5.14 -4.86
N VAL A 55 3.48 5.29 -5.73
CA VAL A 55 4.88 5.06 -5.34
C VAL A 55 5.38 6.29 -4.59
N ALA A 56 5.81 6.12 -3.34
CA ALA A 56 6.37 7.20 -2.56
C ALA A 56 7.70 7.67 -3.16
N GLY A 57 7.78 8.97 -3.45
CA GLY A 57 8.95 9.56 -4.09
C GLY A 57 8.90 9.59 -5.62
N ASP A 58 7.80 9.26 -6.22
CA ASP A 58 7.56 9.46 -7.64
C ASP A 58 6.71 10.73 -7.86
N PRO A 59 7.21 11.80 -8.47
CA PRO A 59 8.58 12.03 -8.96
C PRO A 59 9.59 12.45 -7.88
N ASP A 60 9.15 12.74 -6.65
CA ASP A 60 9.95 13.00 -5.46
C ASP A 60 9.07 13.00 -4.18
N LEU A 61 9.71 12.92 -2.98
CA LEU A 61 9.00 12.90 -1.71
C LEU A 61 8.25 14.20 -1.39
N ALA A 62 8.73 15.35 -1.86
CA ALA A 62 8.06 16.64 -1.65
C ALA A 62 6.74 16.69 -2.42
N THR A 63 6.74 16.17 -3.65
CA THR A 63 5.53 16.03 -4.47
C THR A 63 4.59 14.97 -3.87
N THR A 64 5.09 13.85 -3.37
CA THR A 64 4.27 12.84 -2.69
C THR A 64 3.56 13.43 -1.46
N ALA A 65 4.24 14.32 -0.69
CA ALA A 65 3.62 15.01 0.45
C ALA A 65 2.41 15.88 0.05
N GLN A 66 2.37 16.37 -1.19
CA GLN A 66 1.24 17.13 -1.73
C GLN A 66 0.18 16.23 -2.38
N LEU A 67 0.59 15.12 -3.01
CA LEU A 67 -0.31 14.16 -3.64
C LEU A 67 -1.21 13.46 -2.62
N VAL A 68 -0.70 13.11 -1.44
CA VAL A 68 -1.49 12.41 -0.41
C VAL A 68 -2.72 13.23 -0.01
N PRO A 69 -2.61 14.52 0.43
CA PRO A 69 -3.80 15.32 0.73
C PRO A 69 -4.71 15.52 -0.49
N ALA A 70 -4.17 15.70 -1.69
CA ALA A 70 -4.97 15.85 -2.91
C ALA A 70 -5.80 14.59 -3.24
N LEU A 71 -5.24 13.40 -3.04
CA LEU A 71 -5.97 12.13 -3.20
C LEU A 71 -7.08 11.99 -2.14
N VAL A 72 -6.81 12.40 -0.90
CA VAL A 72 -7.82 12.40 0.18
C VAL A 72 -8.95 13.37 -0.14
N GLU A 73 -8.64 14.58 -0.60
CA GLU A 73 -9.63 15.57 -1.05
C GLU A 73 -10.47 15.03 -2.23
N ALA A 74 -9.86 14.25 -3.11
CA ALA A 74 -10.55 13.59 -4.22
C ALA A 74 -11.46 12.44 -3.77
N GLY A 75 -11.38 12.00 -2.50
CA GLY A 75 -12.23 10.98 -1.92
C GLY A 75 -11.55 9.64 -1.62
N ALA A 76 -10.22 9.58 -1.58
CA ALA A 76 -9.53 8.37 -1.11
C ALA A 76 -9.74 8.19 0.41
N ASP A 77 -10.17 7.01 0.81
CA ASP A 77 -10.40 6.62 2.21
C ASP A 77 -9.14 6.00 2.84
N ILE A 78 -8.28 5.38 2.03
CA ILE A 78 -7.00 4.78 2.42
C ILE A 78 -5.95 5.16 1.39
N ILE A 79 -4.73 5.45 1.85
CA ILE A 79 -3.57 5.66 0.96
C ILE A 79 -2.58 4.51 1.15
N GLU A 80 -2.25 3.82 0.07
CA GLU A 80 -1.15 2.88 0.01
C GLU A 80 0.10 3.58 -0.53
N LEU A 81 1.17 3.60 0.26
CA LEU A 81 2.46 4.16 -0.09
C LEU A 81 3.43 3.04 -0.47
N GLY A 82 3.68 2.90 -1.77
CA GLY A 82 4.69 1.99 -2.29
C GLY A 82 6.09 2.45 -1.90
N ILE A 83 6.79 1.68 -1.08
CA ILE A 83 8.20 1.91 -0.81
C ILE A 83 8.99 1.44 -2.04
N PRO A 84 9.74 2.33 -2.72
CA PRO A 84 10.43 1.94 -3.94
C PRO A 84 11.51 0.88 -3.67
N PHE A 85 11.56 -0.11 -4.56
CA PHE A 85 12.53 -1.20 -4.53
C PHE A 85 13.09 -1.44 -5.93
N SER A 86 14.37 -1.82 -6.03
CA SER A 86 15.06 -2.01 -7.32
C SER A 86 14.58 -3.23 -8.10
N ASP A 87 14.05 -4.25 -7.39
CA ASP A 87 13.68 -5.53 -7.97
C ASP A 87 12.20 -5.88 -7.71
N PRO A 88 11.24 -5.06 -8.19
CA PRO A 88 9.83 -5.16 -7.85
C PRO A 88 9.12 -6.24 -8.70
N LEU A 89 9.46 -7.52 -8.49
CA LEU A 89 9.08 -8.66 -9.33
C LEU A 89 7.57 -8.92 -9.39
N ALA A 90 6.81 -8.54 -8.36
CA ALA A 90 5.36 -8.70 -8.33
C ALA A 90 4.61 -7.53 -8.98
N ASP A 91 5.30 -6.42 -9.29
CA ASP A 91 4.69 -5.24 -9.87
C ASP A 91 4.60 -5.30 -11.39
N GLY A 92 3.54 -4.68 -11.93
CA GLY A 92 3.45 -4.38 -13.36
C GLY A 92 4.39 -3.26 -13.78
N ILE A 93 4.71 -3.18 -15.08
CA ILE A 93 5.69 -2.26 -15.65
C ILE A 93 5.49 -0.79 -15.23
N VAL A 94 4.25 -0.34 -15.09
CA VAL A 94 3.92 1.04 -14.68
C VAL A 94 4.45 1.34 -13.29
N ASN A 95 4.22 0.43 -12.34
CA ASN A 95 4.69 0.56 -10.96
C ASN A 95 6.20 0.38 -10.88
N GLN A 96 6.78 -0.57 -11.65
CA GLN A 96 8.24 -0.75 -11.73
C GLN A 96 8.94 0.54 -12.18
N LEU A 97 8.44 1.19 -13.23
CA LEU A 97 8.97 2.47 -13.71
C LEU A 97 8.76 3.60 -12.68
N GLY A 98 7.66 3.57 -11.91
CA GLY A 98 7.43 4.47 -10.78
C GLY A 98 8.47 4.27 -9.68
N CYS A 99 8.76 3.01 -9.31
CA CYS A 99 9.81 2.67 -8.35
C CYS A 99 11.19 3.15 -8.82
N GLN A 100 11.51 2.95 -10.11
CA GLN A 100 12.76 3.44 -10.68
C GLN A 100 12.90 4.96 -10.55
N ARG A 101 11.87 5.74 -10.96
CA ARG A 101 11.89 7.22 -10.82
C ARG A 101 12.04 7.66 -9.36
N ALA A 102 11.36 6.98 -8.44
CA ALA A 102 11.47 7.27 -7.03
C ALA A 102 12.88 7.00 -6.47
N ILE A 103 13.53 5.90 -6.88
CA ILE A 103 14.92 5.59 -6.53
C ILE A 103 15.87 6.63 -7.11
N GLU A 104 15.72 6.98 -8.38
CA GLU A 104 16.51 8.01 -9.06
C GLU A 104 16.35 9.39 -8.39
N SER A 105 15.19 9.70 -7.83
CA SER A 105 14.96 10.92 -7.03
C SER A 105 15.63 10.89 -5.64
N GLY A 106 16.28 9.77 -5.26
CA GLY A 106 16.94 9.59 -3.97
C GLY A 106 16.01 9.13 -2.84
N THR A 107 14.82 8.62 -3.17
CA THR A 107 13.88 8.13 -2.16
C THR A 107 14.39 6.86 -1.48
N THR A 108 14.29 6.84 -0.16
CA THR A 108 14.70 5.71 0.69
C THR A 108 13.57 5.34 1.65
N LEU A 109 13.60 4.12 2.20
CA LEU A 109 12.65 3.69 3.23
C LEU A 109 12.60 4.66 4.43
N PRO A 110 13.73 5.10 5.04
CA PRO A 110 13.70 6.14 6.08
C PRO A 110 13.05 7.44 5.63
N GLY A 111 13.25 7.83 4.36
CA GLY A 111 12.61 9.01 3.78
C GLY A 111 11.09 8.88 3.73
N VAL A 112 10.58 7.70 3.38
CA VAL A 112 9.13 7.41 3.38
C VAL A 112 8.56 7.46 4.80
N LEU A 113 9.24 6.89 5.79
CA LEU A 113 8.81 6.98 7.20
C LEU A 113 8.80 8.43 7.70
N THR A 114 9.78 9.22 7.31
CA THR A 114 9.82 10.66 7.61
C THR A 114 8.66 11.41 6.97
N LEU A 115 8.31 11.07 5.72
CA LEU A 115 7.14 11.62 5.03
C LEU A 115 5.85 11.31 5.80
N ILE A 116 5.64 10.06 6.24
CA ILE A 116 4.47 9.67 7.04
C ILE A 116 4.39 10.51 8.32
N SER A 117 5.50 10.64 9.05
CA SER A 117 5.57 11.47 10.27
C SER A 117 5.19 12.92 9.99
N LYS A 118 5.63 13.48 8.86
CA LYS A 118 5.27 14.84 8.42
C LYS A 118 3.77 14.94 8.16
N LEU A 119 3.20 14.02 7.38
CA LEU A 119 1.76 13.99 7.08
C LEU A 119 0.92 13.91 8.37
N ARG A 120 1.34 13.12 9.36
CA ARG A 120 0.66 13.04 10.67
C ARG A 120 0.72 14.35 11.45
N LYS A 121 1.86 15.02 11.45
CA LYS A 121 2.01 16.37 12.07
C LYS A 121 1.10 17.40 11.38
N GLU A 122 0.89 17.28 10.08
CA GLU A 122 -0.02 18.09 9.27
C GLU A 122 -1.50 17.64 9.38
N LYS A 123 -1.82 16.80 10.40
CA LYS A 123 -3.18 16.32 10.73
C LYS A 123 -3.81 15.43 9.66
N CYS A 124 -3.01 14.75 8.85
CA CYS A 124 -3.53 13.70 7.97
C CYS A 124 -4.05 12.53 8.83
N THR A 125 -5.36 12.30 8.84
CA THR A 125 -6.02 11.26 9.63
C THR A 125 -6.36 10.00 8.82
N VAL A 126 -6.25 10.04 7.50
CA VAL A 126 -6.54 8.89 6.63
C VAL A 126 -5.60 7.73 6.96
N PRO A 127 -6.06 6.47 6.94
CA PRO A 127 -5.17 5.33 7.06
C PRO A 127 -4.06 5.34 6.00
N LEU A 128 -2.81 5.12 6.44
CA LEU A 128 -1.62 5.03 5.60
C LEU A 128 -1.06 3.62 5.68
N VAL A 129 -1.05 2.92 4.56
CA VAL A 129 -0.55 1.54 4.43
C VAL A 129 0.78 1.56 3.71
N LEU A 130 1.79 0.92 4.28
CA LEU A 130 3.06 0.67 3.61
C LEU A 130 2.92 -0.56 2.71
N PHE A 131 3.24 -0.38 1.43
CA PHE A 131 3.22 -1.44 0.42
C PHE A 131 4.67 -1.67 -0.04
N THR A 132 5.23 -2.87 0.20
CA THR A 132 6.65 -3.11 -0.06
C THR A 132 6.97 -4.59 -0.23
N TYR A 133 8.25 -4.85 -0.48
CA TYR A 133 8.87 -6.16 -0.49
C TYR A 133 9.60 -6.44 0.81
N TYR A 134 9.88 -7.70 1.08
CA TYR A 134 10.53 -8.10 2.33
C TYR A 134 12.00 -7.63 2.41
N ASN A 135 12.73 -7.67 1.30
CA ASN A 135 14.15 -7.31 1.32
C ASN A 135 14.46 -5.89 1.86
N PRO A 136 13.74 -4.81 1.48
CA PRO A 136 13.89 -3.50 2.10
C PRO A 136 13.66 -3.51 3.62
N VAL A 137 12.67 -4.27 4.10
CA VAL A 137 12.37 -4.43 5.53
C VAL A 137 13.47 -5.19 6.24
N PHE A 138 13.95 -6.29 5.65
CA PHE A 138 15.05 -7.09 6.17
C PHE A 138 16.35 -6.28 6.27
N ALA A 139 16.69 -5.53 5.23
CA ALA A 139 17.88 -4.67 5.20
C ALA A 139 17.83 -3.53 6.22
N PHE A 140 16.65 -2.99 6.51
CA PHE A 140 16.44 -2.00 7.57
C PHE A 140 16.56 -2.62 8.98
N GLY A 141 16.27 -3.90 9.10
CA GLY A 141 16.13 -4.66 10.34
C GLY A 141 14.67 -4.74 10.79
N ARG A 142 14.12 -5.94 10.78
CA ARG A 142 12.67 -6.23 10.95
C ARG A 142 12.04 -5.56 12.16
N GLU A 143 12.57 -5.82 13.36
CA GLU A 143 12.05 -5.24 14.61
C GLU A 143 12.13 -3.70 14.61
N LYS A 144 13.23 -3.17 14.07
CA LYS A 144 13.43 -1.72 13.94
C LYS A 144 12.44 -1.11 12.95
N PHE A 145 12.13 -1.82 11.87
CA PHE A 145 11.20 -1.34 10.85
C PHE A 145 9.79 -1.23 11.43
N GLU A 146 9.29 -2.26 12.11
CA GLU A 146 7.94 -2.24 12.69
C GLU A 146 7.81 -1.10 13.71
N ALA A 147 8.76 -0.99 14.64
CA ALA A 147 8.78 0.09 15.62
C ALA A 147 8.83 1.47 14.95
N ALA A 148 9.67 1.66 13.93
CA ALA A 148 9.79 2.92 13.20
C ALA A 148 8.53 3.25 12.38
N ALA A 149 7.88 2.26 11.77
CA ALA A 149 6.64 2.43 11.01
C ALA A 149 5.49 2.86 11.93
N ILE A 150 5.33 2.20 13.08
CA ILE A 150 4.34 2.56 14.11
C ILE A 150 4.62 3.97 14.65
N GLN A 151 5.86 4.27 14.99
CA GLN A 151 6.26 5.60 15.49
C GLN A 151 6.03 6.70 14.45
N ALA A 152 6.27 6.41 13.18
CA ALA A 152 5.96 7.32 12.08
C ALA A 152 4.45 7.56 11.92
N GLY A 153 3.61 6.63 12.39
CA GLY A 153 2.15 6.70 12.31
C GLY A 153 1.58 5.97 11.08
N ALA A 154 2.28 4.97 10.54
CA ALA A 154 1.72 4.03 9.59
C ALA A 154 0.65 3.16 10.28
N ASP A 155 -0.38 2.77 9.53
CA ASP A 155 -1.51 1.99 10.05
C ASP A 155 -1.49 0.53 9.58
N GLY A 156 -0.87 0.28 8.45
CA GLY A 156 -0.83 -1.06 7.86
C GLY A 156 0.43 -1.34 7.07
N LEU A 157 0.68 -2.62 6.87
CA LEU A 157 1.78 -3.15 6.09
C LEU A 157 1.27 -4.26 5.17
N LEU A 158 1.60 -4.15 3.90
CA LEU A 158 1.42 -5.18 2.89
C LEU A 158 2.79 -5.57 2.35
N LEU A 159 3.21 -6.81 2.62
CA LEU A 159 4.42 -7.41 2.08
C LEU A 159 4.06 -8.35 0.94
N LEU A 160 4.65 -8.10 -0.25
CA LEU A 160 4.28 -8.81 -1.47
C LEU A 160 4.86 -10.21 -1.58
N ASP A 161 6.03 -10.43 -0.99
CA ASP A 161 6.89 -11.59 -1.20
C ASP A 161 7.22 -12.37 0.09
N LEU A 162 6.58 -12.04 1.22
CA LEU A 162 6.76 -12.78 2.47
C LEU A 162 5.59 -13.75 2.69
N PRO A 163 5.83 -15.08 2.62
CA PRO A 163 4.81 -16.07 2.94
C PRO A 163 4.34 -15.96 4.40
N PRO A 164 3.05 -16.19 4.69
CA PRO A 164 2.52 -16.04 6.05
C PRO A 164 3.16 -16.98 7.07
N GLU A 165 3.66 -18.14 6.64
CA GLU A 165 4.35 -19.09 7.50
C GLU A 165 5.67 -18.50 8.03
N GLU A 166 6.39 -17.80 7.18
CA GLU A 166 7.61 -17.10 7.55
C GLU A 166 7.30 -15.79 8.29
N ALA A 167 6.23 -15.11 7.89
CA ALA A 167 5.77 -13.91 8.56
C ALA A 167 5.36 -14.13 10.02
N ALA A 168 4.84 -15.31 10.37
CA ALA A 168 4.39 -15.62 11.72
C ALA A 168 5.50 -15.58 12.76
N HIS A 169 6.74 -15.90 12.36
CA HIS A 169 7.91 -15.81 13.22
C HIS A 169 8.44 -14.38 13.37
N ASP A 170 8.24 -13.56 12.37
CA ASP A 170 8.92 -12.29 12.22
C ASP A 170 8.06 -11.08 12.55
N LEU A 171 6.76 -11.21 12.39
CA LEU A 171 5.78 -10.15 12.55
C LEU A 171 4.49 -10.74 13.15
N PRO A 172 4.32 -10.81 14.48
CA PRO A 172 3.15 -11.43 15.10
C PRO A 172 1.85 -10.72 14.69
N PRO A 173 0.75 -11.44 14.46
CA PRO A 173 -0.55 -10.84 14.16
C PRO A 173 -1.07 -10.03 15.36
N GLY A 174 -1.73 -8.90 15.11
CA GLY A 174 -2.44 -8.13 16.16
C GLY A 174 -1.69 -6.95 16.77
N GLY A 175 -0.55 -6.53 16.18
CA GLY A 175 0.15 -5.29 16.57
C GLY A 175 -0.57 -4.02 16.11
N ASP A 176 0.00 -2.85 16.48
CA ASP A 176 -0.50 -1.52 16.05
C ASP A 176 -0.33 -1.28 14.54
N LEU A 177 0.39 -2.13 13.82
CA LEU A 177 0.54 -2.12 12.37
C LEU A 177 -0.28 -3.29 11.77
N ARG A 178 -1.42 -2.99 11.14
CA ARG A 178 -2.29 -4.01 10.54
C ARG A 178 -1.59 -4.71 9.38
N ARG A 179 -1.72 -6.03 9.33
CA ARG A 179 -1.12 -6.86 8.30
C ARG A 179 -2.12 -7.16 7.21
N ILE A 180 -1.98 -6.49 6.09
CA ILE A 180 -2.78 -6.72 4.90
C ILE A 180 -2.16 -7.89 4.15
N VAL A 181 -2.97 -8.89 3.78
CA VAL A 181 -2.53 -10.02 2.98
C VAL A 181 -3.06 -9.90 1.56
N LEU A 182 -2.22 -10.29 0.61
CA LEU A 182 -2.57 -10.31 -0.80
C LEU A 182 -3.01 -11.72 -1.21
N VAL A 183 -4.14 -11.80 -1.88
CA VAL A 183 -4.68 -13.02 -2.48
C VAL A 183 -4.76 -12.83 -3.99
N ALA A 184 -4.19 -13.76 -4.75
CA ALA A 184 -4.23 -13.78 -6.20
C ALA A 184 -5.31 -14.74 -6.73
N PRO A 185 -5.77 -14.61 -8.00
CA PRO A 185 -6.74 -15.53 -8.62
C PRO A 185 -6.28 -16.98 -8.61
N THR A 186 -4.97 -17.19 -8.70
CA THR A 186 -4.33 -18.51 -8.70
C THR A 186 -4.12 -19.10 -7.30
N THR A 187 -4.44 -18.36 -6.23
CA THR A 187 -4.28 -18.84 -4.85
C THR A 187 -5.30 -19.93 -4.56
N PRO A 188 -4.87 -21.18 -4.24
CA PRO A 188 -5.79 -22.26 -3.90
C PRO A 188 -6.63 -21.93 -2.66
N GLU A 189 -7.86 -22.43 -2.59
CA GLU A 189 -8.80 -22.14 -1.48
C GLU A 189 -8.24 -22.52 -0.10
N ALA A 190 -7.57 -23.66 0.02
CA ALA A 190 -6.92 -24.08 1.25
C ALA A 190 -5.86 -23.05 1.71
N ARG A 191 -5.11 -22.50 0.74
CA ARG A 191 -4.12 -21.46 0.98
C ARG A 191 -4.76 -20.14 1.41
N VAL A 192 -5.88 -19.75 0.77
CA VAL A 192 -6.65 -18.56 1.18
C VAL A 192 -7.05 -18.65 2.65
N ARG A 193 -7.58 -19.80 3.08
CA ARG A 193 -7.98 -20.01 4.49
C ARG A 193 -6.81 -19.84 5.47
N SER A 194 -5.62 -20.30 5.12
CA SER A 194 -4.41 -20.09 5.92
C SER A 194 -3.99 -18.62 5.93
N LEU A 195 -3.97 -17.96 4.76
CA LEU A 195 -3.58 -16.54 4.62
C LEU A 195 -4.43 -15.62 5.50
N VAL A 196 -5.77 -15.78 5.44
CA VAL A 196 -6.67 -14.88 6.16
C VAL A 196 -6.62 -15.03 7.68
N THR A 197 -6.10 -16.13 8.22
CA THR A 197 -5.91 -16.30 9.68
C THR A 197 -4.79 -15.43 10.24
N THR A 198 -3.84 -15.02 9.40
CA THR A 198 -2.73 -14.15 9.79
C THR A 198 -2.96 -12.69 9.42
N ALA A 199 -4.07 -12.41 8.73
CA ALA A 199 -4.43 -11.08 8.25
C ALA A 199 -5.06 -10.22 9.34
N SER A 200 -4.90 -8.90 9.22
CA SER A 200 -5.64 -7.89 9.96
C SER A 200 -5.83 -6.63 9.10
N GLY A 201 -6.80 -5.79 9.46
CA GLY A 201 -7.19 -4.63 8.65
C GLY A 201 -8.10 -5.01 7.51
N PHE A 202 -7.57 -5.46 6.37
CA PHE A 202 -8.35 -5.95 5.24
C PHE A 202 -7.58 -6.99 4.42
N VAL A 203 -8.31 -7.73 3.55
CA VAL A 203 -7.72 -8.63 2.55
C VAL A 203 -7.67 -7.91 1.21
N TYR A 204 -6.49 -7.88 0.59
CA TYR A 204 -6.30 -7.34 -0.75
C TYR A 204 -6.42 -8.47 -1.79
N TYR A 205 -7.45 -8.44 -2.61
CA TYR A 205 -7.60 -9.37 -3.73
C TYR A 205 -7.15 -8.72 -5.03
N VAL A 206 -6.08 -9.24 -5.62
CA VAL A 206 -5.68 -8.87 -6.99
C VAL A 206 -6.46 -9.74 -7.95
N SER A 207 -7.40 -9.16 -8.68
CA SER A 207 -8.29 -9.93 -9.56
C SER A 207 -7.72 -10.18 -10.96
N ARG A 208 -6.41 -10.04 -11.14
CA ARG A 208 -5.77 -10.11 -12.45
C ARG A 208 -4.83 -11.29 -12.58
N GLU A 209 -4.96 -12.03 -13.66
CA GLU A 209 -3.96 -12.99 -14.12
C GLU A 209 -2.98 -12.29 -15.08
N GLY A 210 -1.68 -12.25 -14.73
CA GLY A 210 -0.59 -11.65 -15.53
C GLY A 210 -0.25 -10.19 -15.21
N VAL A 211 0.95 -9.77 -15.65
CA VAL A 211 1.62 -8.52 -15.25
C VAL A 211 1.32 -7.29 -16.13
N THR A 212 0.45 -7.32 -17.16
CA THR A 212 0.38 -6.20 -18.12
C THR A 212 -1.00 -5.79 -18.60
N GLY A 213 -1.21 -4.48 -18.76
CA GLY A 213 -2.20 -3.78 -19.62
C GLY A 213 -3.55 -3.48 -18.95
N MET A 214 -4.20 -2.39 -19.37
CA MET A 214 -5.57 -2.04 -19.01
C MET A 214 -6.52 -3.01 -19.68
N GLN A 215 -7.33 -3.77 -18.92
CA GLN A 215 -8.39 -4.60 -19.47
C GLN A 215 -9.70 -3.80 -19.51
N GLN A 216 -10.49 -4.02 -20.59
CA GLN A 216 -11.76 -3.31 -20.77
C GLN A 216 -12.95 -3.98 -20.05
N SER A 217 -12.82 -5.23 -19.57
CA SER A 217 -13.89 -5.95 -18.87
C SER A 217 -13.39 -6.68 -17.63
N LEU A 218 -14.25 -6.74 -16.59
CA LEU A 218 -14.00 -7.54 -15.40
C LEU A 218 -14.12 -9.04 -15.71
N PRO A 219 -13.32 -9.91 -15.03
CA PRO A 219 -13.50 -11.36 -15.14
C PRO A 219 -14.88 -11.77 -14.64
N THR A 220 -15.56 -12.63 -15.38
CA THR A 220 -16.87 -13.19 -15.00
C THR A 220 -16.84 -13.92 -13.65
N THR A 221 -15.67 -14.46 -13.27
CA THR A 221 -15.42 -15.19 -12.02
C THR A 221 -15.15 -14.28 -10.81
N LEU A 222 -15.03 -12.96 -11.00
CA LEU A 222 -14.70 -12.03 -9.89
C LEU A 222 -15.70 -12.12 -8.75
N GLY A 223 -17.00 -12.13 -9.06
CA GLY A 223 -18.06 -12.21 -8.06
C GLY A 223 -17.99 -13.48 -7.20
N GLU A 224 -17.74 -14.63 -7.82
CA GLU A 224 -17.58 -15.91 -7.11
C GLU A 224 -16.37 -15.91 -6.18
N LYS A 225 -15.23 -15.39 -6.65
CA LYS A 225 -14.00 -15.30 -5.85
C LYS A 225 -14.14 -14.34 -4.66
N VAL A 226 -14.75 -13.17 -4.86
CA VAL A 226 -15.02 -12.23 -3.77
C VAL A 226 -16.01 -12.82 -2.77
N ALA A 227 -17.07 -13.48 -3.23
CA ALA A 227 -18.03 -14.16 -2.36
C ALA A 227 -17.37 -15.29 -1.54
N PHE A 228 -16.44 -16.05 -2.14
CA PHE A 228 -15.64 -17.04 -1.42
C PHE A 228 -14.79 -16.40 -0.34
N LEU A 229 -14.06 -15.31 -0.65
CA LEU A 229 -13.24 -14.59 0.32
C LEU A 229 -14.07 -14.07 1.50
N LYS A 230 -15.22 -13.45 1.23
CA LYS A 230 -16.15 -12.97 2.28
C LYS A 230 -16.72 -14.08 3.17
N LYS A 231 -16.75 -15.33 2.69
CA LYS A 231 -17.09 -16.50 3.52
C LYS A 231 -15.88 -17.02 4.32
N ALA A 232 -14.67 -16.83 3.82
CA ALA A 232 -13.45 -17.34 4.44
C ALA A 232 -12.94 -16.42 5.57
N THR A 233 -13.33 -15.15 5.59
CA THR A 233 -12.89 -14.17 6.60
C THR A 233 -13.99 -13.16 6.94
N SER A 234 -13.92 -12.61 8.15
CA SER A 234 -14.73 -11.45 8.56
C SER A 234 -14.10 -10.10 8.23
N LEU A 235 -12.85 -10.09 7.76
CA LEU A 235 -12.15 -8.88 7.34
C LEU A 235 -12.78 -8.31 6.05
N PRO A 236 -12.75 -6.98 5.87
CA PRO A 236 -13.13 -6.36 4.61
C PRO A 236 -12.28 -6.89 3.44
N VAL A 237 -12.89 -7.03 2.27
CA VAL A 237 -12.21 -7.45 1.04
C VAL A 237 -12.12 -6.26 0.10
N CYS A 238 -10.89 -5.81 -0.18
CA CYS A 238 -10.59 -4.76 -1.17
C CYS A 238 -10.07 -5.40 -2.45
N VAL A 239 -10.55 -4.94 -3.60
CA VAL A 239 -10.22 -5.51 -4.90
C VAL A 239 -9.45 -4.52 -5.76
N GLY A 240 -8.29 -4.95 -6.26
CA GLY A 240 -7.48 -4.25 -7.26
C GLY A 240 -7.55 -4.97 -8.61
N PHE A 241 -7.85 -4.20 -9.68
CA PHE A 241 -8.05 -4.77 -11.03
C PHE A 241 -7.42 -3.91 -12.15
N GLY A 242 -6.58 -2.95 -11.86
CA GLY A 242 -6.15 -1.98 -12.87
C GLY A 242 -7.29 -1.02 -13.26
N ILE A 243 -8.14 -0.69 -12.30
CA ILE A 243 -9.30 0.19 -12.41
C ILE A 243 -8.82 1.58 -12.86
N SER A 244 -9.45 2.10 -13.90
CA SER A 244 -9.05 3.36 -14.54
C SER A 244 -10.22 4.30 -14.86
N ASN A 245 -11.45 3.88 -14.62
CA ASN A 245 -12.66 4.66 -14.85
C ASN A 245 -13.75 4.39 -13.80
N PRO A 246 -14.77 5.28 -13.68
CA PRO A 246 -15.85 5.17 -12.69
C PRO A 246 -16.72 3.92 -12.86
N GLU A 247 -16.97 3.49 -14.10
CA GLU A 247 -17.83 2.35 -14.41
C GLU A 247 -17.22 1.03 -13.88
N GLN A 248 -15.94 0.81 -14.12
CA GLN A 248 -15.20 -0.33 -13.56
C GLN A 248 -15.19 -0.27 -12.02
N ALA A 249 -14.99 0.92 -11.47
CA ALA A 249 -14.96 1.12 -10.03
C ALA A 249 -16.32 0.78 -9.38
N ALA A 250 -17.44 1.23 -9.95
CA ALA A 250 -18.78 0.91 -9.49
C ALA A 250 -19.07 -0.61 -9.55
N GLN A 251 -18.70 -1.27 -10.66
CA GLN A 251 -18.86 -2.71 -10.81
C GLN A 251 -18.12 -3.50 -9.72
N VAL A 252 -16.86 -3.14 -9.44
CA VAL A 252 -16.07 -3.79 -8.38
C VAL A 252 -16.65 -3.45 -7.01
N ALA A 253 -17.03 -2.21 -6.75
CA ALA A 253 -17.61 -1.76 -5.50
C ALA A 253 -18.91 -2.49 -5.14
N SER A 254 -19.72 -2.87 -6.14
CA SER A 254 -20.93 -3.67 -5.90
C SER A 254 -20.66 -5.07 -5.33
N LEU A 255 -19.44 -5.61 -5.52
CA LEU A 255 -19.04 -6.93 -5.07
C LEU A 255 -18.18 -6.90 -3.81
N ALA A 256 -17.30 -5.91 -3.70
CA ALA A 256 -16.26 -5.81 -2.68
C ALA A 256 -16.63 -4.83 -1.54
N ASP A 257 -15.77 -4.75 -0.51
CA ASP A 257 -15.88 -3.76 0.57
C ASP A 257 -15.00 -2.53 0.30
N GLY A 258 -14.09 -2.65 -0.65
CA GLY A 258 -13.26 -1.57 -1.13
C GLY A 258 -12.71 -1.81 -2.53
N VAL A 259 -12.31 -0.72 -3.16
CA VAL A 259 -11.76 -0.68 -4.53
C VAL A 259 -10.36 -0.07 -4.47
N VAL A 260 -9.37 -0.73 -5.09
CA VAL A 260 -7.99 -0.23 -5.12
C VAL A 260 -7.67 0.32 -6.51
N VAL A 261 -7.23 1.58 -6.55
CA VAL A 261 -6.78 2.28 -7.75
C VAL A 261 -5.29 2.61 -7.60
N GLY A 262 -4.45 1.98 -8.41
CA GLY A 262 -2.99 2.12 -8.31
C GLY A 262 -2.37 2.54 -9.63
N SER A 263 -2.11 1.61 -10.53
CA SER A 263 -1.36 1.85 -11.79
C SER A 263 -1.89 3.02 -12.62
N ALA A 264 -3.19 3.29 -12.60
CA ALA A 264 -3.77 4.44 -13.28
C ALA A 264 -3.37 5.78 -12.66
N ILE A 265 -3.14 5.84 -11.35
CA ILE A 265 -2.59 7.03 -10.66
C ILE A 265 -1.11 7.16 -11.00
N VAL A 266 -0.33 6.07 -10.87
CA VAL A 266 1.12 6.06 -11.16
C VAL A 266 1.42 6.44 -12.61
N ASP A 267 0.63 5.95 -13.58
CA ASP A 267 0.75 6.33 -15.00
C ASP A 267 0.52 7.83 -15.22
N ARG A 268 -0.48 8.43 -14.56
CA ARG A 268 -0.73 9.87 -14.64
C ARG A 268 0.39 10.68 -14.02
N ILE A 269 0.90 10.26 -12.86
CA ILE A 269 2.06 10.89 -12.24
C ILE A 269 3.25 10.86 -13.20
N ALA A 270 3.49 9.71 -13.85
CA ALA A 270 4.56 9.58 -14.85
C ALA A 270 4.41 10.54 -16.03
N LYS A 271 3.19 10.68 -16.58
CA LYS A 271 2.90 11.55 -17.72
C LYS A 271 2.99 13.05 -17.38
N LEU A 272 2.62 13.42 -16.17
CA LEU A 272 2.59 14.81 -15.72
C LEU A 272 3.91 15.26 -15.07
N GLY A 273 4.64 14.32 -14.47
CA GLY A 273 5.92 14.61 -13.82
C GLY A 273 5.78 15.71 -12.76
N ARG A 274 6.62 16.75 -12.88
CA ARG A 274 6.61 17.93 -12.00
C ARG A 274 5.76 19.10 -12.56
N SER A 275 4.79 18.80 -13.40
CA SER A 275 3.88 19.82 -13.93
C SER A 275 3.11 20.51 -12.80
N PRO A 276 2.89 21.83 -12.86
CA PRO A 276 2.04 22.54 -11.90
C PRO A 276 0.58 22.07 -11.92
N LYS A 277 0.17 21.35 -12.98
CA LYS A 277 -1.17 20.77 -13.11
C LYS A 277 -1.31 19.39 -12.46
N LEU A 278 -0.21 18.80 -11.96
CA LEU A 278 -0.22 17.41 -11.44
C LEU A 278 -1.32 17.19 -10.40
N LEU A 279 -1.40 18.01 -9.39
CA LEU A 279 -2.38 17.84 -8.29
C LEU A 279 -3.81 17.98 -8.79
N SER A 280 -4.10 19.00 -9.61
CA SER A 280 -5.44 19.24 -10.15
C SER A 280 -5.89 18.11 -11.10
N GLU A 281 -4.99 17.59 -11.93
CA GLU A 281 -5.27 16.49 -12.86
C GLU A 281 -5.49 15.15 -12.11
N ILE A 282 -4.71 14.87 -11.07
CA ILE A 282 -4.89 13.69 -10.22
C ILE A 282 -6.23 13.77 -9.47
N THR A 283 -6.56 14.93 -8.89
CA THR A 283 -7.86 15.15 -8.22
C THR A 283 -9.02 15.01 -9.19
N ALA A 284 -8.94 15.63 -10.37
CA ALA A 284 -9.98 15.54 -11.41
C ALA A 284 -10.18 14.08 -11.90
N PHE A 285 -9.11 13.30 -11.96
CA PHE A 285 -9.19 11.88 -12.32
C PHE A 285 -9.84 11.02 -11.24
N LEU A 286 -9.40 11.18 -9.98
CA LEU A 286 -9.84 10.28 -8.91
C LEU A 286 -11.26 10.59 -8.41
N LYS A 287 -11.67 11.85 -8.42
CA LYS A 287 -12.96 12.30 -7.87
C LYS A 287 -14.19 11.57 -8.45
N PRO A 288 -14.38 11.42 -9.77
CA PRO A 288 -15.50 10.65 -10.31
C PRO A 288 -15.44 9.16 -9.96
N ILE A 289 -14.24 8.58 -9.85
CA ILE A 289 -14.04 7.20 -9.41
C ILE A 289 -14.49 7.06 -7.93
N ALA A 290 -14.06 7.99 -7.07
CA ALA A 290 -14.47 8.00 -5.67
C ALA A 290 -15.99 8.10 -5.51
N GLN A 291 -16.62 8.98 -6.27
CA GLN A 291 -18.09 9.11 -6.28
C GLN A 291 -18.78 7.80 -6.67
N ALA A 292 -18.28 7.12 -7.70
CA ALA A 292 -18.81 5.83 -8.17
C ALA A 292 -18.65 4.72 -7.11
N VAL A 293 -17.50 4.67 -6.43
CA VAL A 293 -17.24 3.72 -5.34
C VAL A 293 -18.14 3.98 -4.13
N HIS A 294 -18.29 5.25 -3.75
CA HIS A 294 -19.07 5.63 -2.56
C HIS A 294 -20.58 5.52 -2.75
N ALA A 295 -21.06 5.48 -3.98
CA ALA A 295 -22.48 5.34 -4.32
C ALA A 295 -22.96 3.88 -4.46
N ALA A 296 -22.05 2.89 -4.42
CA ALA A 296 -22.33 1.46 -4.70
C ALA A 296 -22.84 0.67 -3.48
#